data_4949d1b7a50e520ee134022e2f755b6a
#
_entry.id   4949d1b7a50e520ee134022e2f755b6a
#
_cell.length_a   1.000
_cell.length_b   1.000
_cell.length_c   1.000
_cell.angle_alpha   90.00
_cell.angle_beta   90.00
_cell.angle_gamma   90.00
#
_symmetry.space_group_name_H-M   'P 1'
#
loop_
_entity.id
_entity.type
_entity.pdbx_description
1 polymer ?
#
loop_
_entity_poly.entity_id
_entity_poly.type
_entity_poly.pdbx_seq_one_letter_code
_entity_poly.pdbx_strand_id
1 'polypeptide(L)'
;RNHLHAAGHICVLKDAFMYESPTEIANLTSTDKFDAALAIHLYKGGRLLQGSRIPFGIIFGGTDVNEDTKCEEKHRVMGAVLGEARFAVAFTMKMKELAAAAWGPIKHVVFLFFFNTGIRTTPSETFDWYRFLQNADIPTDTGSLRVFLLICGLRRVKDPLYLVDVFSDWHKKDPSVHLGIIGPAVDPLFTSEVKEKVKRASGVHLLQEMPQDDLHAAMKRCFAVVNSSISEGMSAAILEAMDLDTPVLARNIPGNAAIIKHKETGLLFSNPQEFVVLSKSLMNDPIMEREIVTKAKDHVKKHHSWESERKAYQNLVLRL
;
A
#
# COMPACT_ATOMS: atom_id res chain seq x y z
N ARG A 1 -6.44 11.70 -9.90
CA ARG A 1 -6.42 12.64 -11.03
C ARG A 1 -7.31 12.14 -12.17
N ASN A 2 -7.05 10.95 -12.73
CA ASN A 2 -7.77 10.43 -13.90
C ASN A 2 -9.29 10.35 -13.72
N HIS A 3 -9.75 9.98 -12.53
CA HIS A 3 -11.18 9.92 -12.20
C HIS A 3 -11.88 11.28 -12.32
N LEU A 4 -11.23 12.34 -11.89
CA LEU A 4 -11.77 13.69 -11.91
C LEU A 4 -11.67 14.32 -13.31
N HIS A 5 -10.57 14.05 -14.03
CA HIS A 5 -10.48 14.44 -15.44
C HIS A 5 -11.59 13.84 -16.30
N ALA A 6 -11.94 12.56 -16.06
CA ALA A 6 -13.05 11.90 -16.75
C ALA A 6 -14.43 12.51 -16.44
N ALA A 7 -14.54 13.32 -15.38
CA ALA A 7 -15.74 14.10 -15.04
C ALA A 7 -15.66 15.57 -15.50
N GLY A 8 -14.64 15.95 -16.26
CA GLY A 8 -14.47 17.30 -16.78
C GLY A 8 -13.75 18.27 -15.84
N HIS A 9 -13.22 17.81 -14.69
CA HIS A 9 -12.45 18.65 -13.78
C HIS A 9 -11.01 18.82 -14.23
N ILE A 10 -10.45 20.01 -14.10
CA ILE A 10 -9.04 20.28 -14.29
C ILE A 10 -8.33 20.06 -12.95
N CYS A 11 -7.43 19.06 -12.89
CA CYS A 11 -6.73 18.69 -11.66
C CYS A 11 -5.23 18.98 -11.78
N VAL A 12 -4.71 19.83 -10.91
CA VAL A 12 -3.29 20.10 -10.76
C VAL A 12 -2.76 19.32 -9.55
N LEU A 13 -1.77 18.47 -9.77
CA LEU A 13 -1.12 17.72 -8.69
C LEU A 13 0.02 18.58 -8.12
N LYS A 14 0.10 18.64 -6.80
CA LYS A 14 1.19 19.28 -6.07
C LYS A 14 1.75 18.28 -5.05
N ASP A 15 3.06 18.17 -4.99
CA ASP A 15 3.73 17.36 -3.99
C ASP A 15 3.81 18.14 -2.67
N ALA A 16 3.19 17.61 -1.62
CA ALA A 16 3.18 18.23 -0.30
C ALA A 16 4.58 18.40 0.32
N PHE A 17 5.56 17.61 -0.11
CA PHE A 17 6.95 17.74 0.36
C PHE A 17 7.70 18.96 -0.22
N MET A 18 7.17 19.55 -1.29
CA MET A 18 7.74 20.76 -1.91
C MET A 18 7.32 22.06 -1.21
N TYR A 19 6.46 21.98 -0.17
CA TYR A 19 5.91 23.13 0.54
C TYR A 19 6.10 22.99 2.04
N GLU A 20 6.54 24.08 2.69
CA GLU A 20 6.80 24.07 4.13
C GLU A 20 5.65 24.70 4.93
N SER A 21 4.94 25.67 4.35
CA SER A 21 3.95 26.46 5.07
C SER A 21 2.60 26.61 4.34
N PRO A 22 1.50 26.83 5.08
CA PRO A 22 0.20 27.19 4.50
C PRO A 22 0.25 28.45 3.64
N THR A 23 1.14 29.40 3.94
CA THR A 23 1.28 30.67 3.20
C THR A 23 1.69 30.44 1.76
N GLU A 24 2.58 29.47 1.49
CA GLU A 24 2.99 29.12 0.13
C GLU A 24 1.82 28.58 -0.69
N ILE A 25 0.98 27.75 -0.08
CA ILE A 25 -0.22 27.22 -0.72
C ILE A 25 -1.28 28.31 -0.90
N ALA A 26 -1.45 29.21 0.07
CA ALA A 26 -2.36 30.34 -0.05
C ALA A 26 -1.99 31.26 -1.24
N ASN A 27 -0.70 31.51 -1.43
CA ASN A 27 -0.20 32.27 -2.60
C ASN A 27 -0.49 31.54 -3.90
N LEU A 28 -0.23 30.22 -3.96
CA LEU A 28 -0.51 29.39 -5.12
C LEU A 28 -2.00 29.40 -5.48
N THR A 29 -2.89 29.21 -4.49
CA THR A 29 -4.34 29.16 -4.71
C THR A 29 -4.91 30.51 -5.12
N SER A 30 -4.32 31.62 -4.66
CA SER A 30 -4.74 32.97 -5.08
C SER A 30 -4.31 33.30 -6.51
N THR A 31 -3.16 32.79 -6.95
CA THR A 31 -2.65 33.02 -8.31
C THR A 31 -3.36 32.17 -9.35
N ASP A 32 -3.54 30.88 -9.07
CA ASP A 32 -4.06 29.88 -10.04
C ASP A 32 -5.59 29.74 -10.01
N LYS A 33 -6.30 30.45 -9.11
CA LYS A 33 -7.76 30.46 -8.95
C LYS A 33 -8.39 29.05 -8.90
N PHE A 34 -7.93 28.22 -7.98
CA PHE A 34 -8.55 26.91 -7.72
C PHE A 34 -9.92 27.07 -7.04
N ASP A 35 -10.88 26.26 -7.45
CA ASP A 35 -12.22 26.20 -6.84
C ASP A 35 -12.24 25.41 -5.53
N ALA A 36 -11.38 24.38 -5.43
CA ALA A 36 -11.33 23.49 -4.28
C ALA A 36 -9.98 22.74 -4.18
N ALA A 37 -9.72 22.14 -3.04
CA ALA A 37 -8.53 21.31 -2.82
C ALA A 37 -8.88 19.96 -2.18
N LEU A 38 -8.07 18.93 -2.49
CA LEU A 38 -8.15 17.61 -1.89
C LEU A 38 -6.76 17.19 -1.44
N ALA A 39 -6.56 17.05 -0.14
CA ALA A 39 -5.28 16.61 0.42
C ALA A 39 -5.28 15.13 0.73
N ILE A 40 -4.21 14.45 0.32
CA ILE A 40 -3.89 13.08 0.74
C ILE A 40 -2.91 13.18 1.92
N HIS A 41 -3.16 12.46 2.98
CA HIS A 41 -2.59 12.59 4.32
C HIS A 41 -3.02 13.87 5.06
N LEU A 42 -3.61 13.65 6.25
CA LEU A 42 -4.11 14.74 7.09
C LEU A 42 -2.97 15.64 7.58
N TYR A 43 -1.86 15.06 8.08
CA TYR A 43 -0.73 15.87 8.52
C TYR A 43 0.07 16.42 7.34
N LYS A 44 0.52 15.56 6.41
CA LYS A 44 1.45 15.97 5.36
C LYS A 44 0.84 16.97 4.38
N GLY A 45 -0.33 16.65 3.83
CA GLY A 45 -1.03 17.50 2.87
C GLY A 45 -1.99 18.47 3.53
N GLY A 46 -2.72 18.00 4.55
CA GLY A 46 -3.77 18.79 5.20
C GLY A 46 -3.23 20.02 5.93
N ARG A 47 -2.08 19.92 6.63
CA ARG A 47 -1.45 21.09 7.30
C ARG A 47 -1.23 22.28 6.36
N LEU A 48 -1.02 22.02 5.09
CA LEU A 48 -0.79 23.06 4.09
C LEU A 48 -2.07 23.78 3.66
N LEU A 49 -3.24 23.23 3.96
CA LEU A 49 -4.54 23.81 3.65
C LEU A 49 -5.16 24.54 4.85
N GLN A 50 -4.49 24.56 5.99
CA GLN A 50 -4.97 25.25 7.18
C GLN A 50 -5.09 26.76 6.90
N GLY A 51 -6.22 27.36 7.21
CA GLY A 51 -6.55 28.75 6.90
C GLY A 51 -6.82 29.03 5.41
N SER A 52 -7.02 28.00 4.59
CA SER A 52 -7.31 28.13 3.17
C SER A 52 -8.65 28.84 2.93
N ARG A 53 -8.66 29.72 1.92
CA ARG A 53 -9.89 30.42 1.48
C ARG A 53 -10.78 29.56 0.58
N ILE A 54 -10.21 28.51 -0.04
CA ILE A 54 -10.98 27.59 -0.86
C ILE A 54 -11.43 26.38 -0.02
N PRO A 55 -12.59 25.79 -0.31
CA PRO A 55 -13.05 24.59 0.38
C PRO A 55 -12.10 23.42 0.10
N PHE A 56 -11.91 22.56 1.11
CA PHE A 56 -11.07 21.39 0.94
C PHE A 56 -11.59 20.15 1.69
N GLY A 57 -11.17 19.01 1.19
CA GLY A 57 -11.39 17.70 1.80
C GLY A 57 -10.08 16.98 2.09
N ILE A 58 -10.15 16.03 3.02
CA ILE A 58 -9.00 15.23 3.47
C ILE A 58 -9.23 13.76 3.16
N ILE A 59 -8.17 13.07 2.71
CA ILE A 59 -8.09 11.62 2.63
C ILE A 59 -7.03 11.17 3.63
N PHE A 60 -7.42 10.38 4.63
CA PHE A 60 -6.48 9.86 5.64
C PHE A 60 -5.43 8.94 5.01
N GLY A 61 -4.18 9.13 5.39
CA GLY A 61 -3.13 8.12 5.23
C GLY A 61 -3.05 7.19 6.44
N GLY A 62 -2.48 6.01 6.26
CA GLY A 62 -2.29 5.06 7.36
C GLY A 62 -1.44 5.62 8.50
N THR A 63 -0.42 6.43 8.19
CA THR A 63 0.44 7.08 9.18
C THR A 63 -0.29 8.11 10.02
N ASP A 64 -1.27 8.82 9.47
CA ASP A 64 -2.02 9.84 10.20
C ASP A 64 -2.64 9.29 11.50
N VAL A 65 -3.29 8.12 11.41
CA VAL A 65 -4.01 7.52 12.55
C VAL A 65 -3.19 6.52 13.36
N ASN A 66 -2.11 5.95 12.79
CA ASN A 66 -1.31 4.93 13.46
C ASN A 66 -0.01 5.47 14.09
N GLU A 67 0.53 6.56 13.56
CA GLU A 67 1.83 7.10 13.95
C GLU A 67 1.75 8.57 14.36
N ASP A 68 1.26 9.45 13.48
CA ASP A 68 1.29 10.90 13.68
C ASP A 68 0.41 11.36 14.84
N THR A 69 -0.68 10.66 15.13
CA THR A 69 -1.53 10.91 16.34
C THR A 69 -0.79 10.79 17.66
N LYS A 70 0.33 10.05 17.71
CA LYS A 70 1.15 9.86 18.91
C LYS A 70 2.08 11.05 19.21
N CYS A 71 2.26 11.94 18.26
CA CYS A 71 2.99 13.20 18.43
C CYS A 71 2.00 14.32 18.75
N GLU A 72 2.08 14.89 19.94
CA GLU A 72 1.12 15.89 20.43
C GLU A 72 1.02 17.12 19.50
N GLU A 73 2.14 17.61 18.99
CA GLU A 73 2.16 18.73 18.04
C GLU A 73 1.42 18.40 16.75
N LYS A 74 1.71 17.25 16.15
CA LYS A 74 1.04 16.80 14.92
C LYS A 74 -0.44 16.57 15.17
N HIS A 75 -0.80 15.94 16.28
CA HIS A 75 -2.19 15.68 16.67
C HIS A 75 -3.00 16.99 16.76
N ARG A 76 -2.43 18.04 17.36
CA ARG A 76 -3.07 19.36 17.46
C ARG A 76 -3.26 20.00 16.08
N VAL A 77 -2.24 19.98 15.22
CA VAL A 77 -2.33 20.51 13.86
C VAL A 77 -3.39 19.76 13.06
N MET A 78 -3.38 18.43 13.10
CA MET A 78 -4.37 17.60 12.42
C MET A 78 -5.81 17.88 12.89
N GLY A 79 -6.01 18.09 14.19
CA GLY A 79 -7.31 18.47 14.74
C GLY A 79 -7.81 19.83 14.21
N ALA A 80 -6.94 20.82 14.13
CA ALA A 80 -7.27 22.11 13.55
C ALA A 80 -7.66 22.02 12.06
N VAL A 81 -6.88 21.27 11.27
CA VAL A 81 -7.16 21.01 9.85
C VAL A 81 -8.51 20.33 9.66
N LEU A 82 -8.82 19.31 10.48
CA LEU A 82 -10.12 18.63 10.45
C LEU A 82 -11.28 19.59 10.77
N GLY A 83 -11.08 20.55 11.66
CA GLY A 83 -12.09 21.56 11.99
C GLY A 83 -12.44 22.49 10.81
N GLU A 84 -11.55 22.63 9.82
CA GLU A 84 -11.75 23.46 8.63
C GLU A 84 -12.18 22.64 7.38
N ALA A 85 -11.90 21.33 7.37
CA ALA A 85 -12.21 20.48 6.24
C ALA A 85 -13.73 20.27 6.04
N ARG A 86 -14.20 20.20 4.80
CA ARG A 86 -15.59 19.88 4.46
C ARG A 86 -15.92 18.41 4.74
N PHE A 87 -14.96 17.53 4.55
CA PHE A 87 -15.08 16.10 4.82
C PHE A 87 -13.71 15.47 5.06
N ALA A 88 -13.72 14.30 5.70
CA ALA A 88 -12.56 13.43 5.80
C ALA A 88 -12.93 12.00 5.38
N VAL A 89 -12.06 11.38 4.59
CA VAL A 89 -12.26 10.03 4.02
C VAL A 89 -11.35 9.03 4.71
N ALA A 90 -11.92 7.94 5.19
CA ALA A 90 -11.20 6.78 5.71
C ALA A 90 -11.42 5.57 4.80
N PHE A 91 -10.36 4.83 4.48
CA PHE A 91 -10.45 3.64 3.61
C PHE A 91 -10.95 2.38 4.33
N THR A 92 -10.91 2.35 5.67
CA THR A 92 -11.39 1.21 6.46
C THR A 92 -12.21 1.68 7.67
N MET A 93 -13.12 0.82 8.16
CA MET A 93 -13.84 1.09 9.41
C MET A 93 -12.89 1.32 10.57
N LYS A 94 -11.84 0.51 10.66
CA LYS A 94 -10.82 0.64 11.70
C LYS A 94 -10.13 2.00 11.67
N MET A 95 -9.78 2.50 10.48
CA MET A 95 -9.19 3.84 10.32
C MET A 95 -10.16 4.92 10.79
N LYS A 96 -11.45 4.79 10.47
CA LYS A 96 -12.49 5.71 10.93
C LYS A 96 -12.64 5.68 12.44
N GLU A 97 -12.68 4.50 13.06
CA GLU A 97 -12.77 4.35 14.51
C GLU A 97 -11.58 4.99 15.22
N LEU A 98 -10.37 4.79 14.70
CA LEU A 98 -9.15 5.42 15.23
C LEU A 98 -9.20 6.94 15.09
N ALA A 99 -9.65 7.47 13.96
CA ALA A 99 -9.82 8.91 13.77
C ALA A 99 -10.89 9.48 14.73
N ALA A 100 -12.02 8.80 14.89
CA ALA A 100 -13.07 9.21 15.81
C ALA A 100 -12.62 9.17 17.29
N ALA A 101 -11.80 8.18 17.66
CA ALA A 101 -11.21 8.09 18.99
C ALA A 101 -10.19 9.20 19.26
N ALA A 102 -9.42 9.59 18.24
CA ALA A 102 -8.38 10.63 18.36
C ALA A 102 -8.97 12.04 18.46
N TRP A 103 -9.98 12.39 17.64
CA TRP A 103 -10.49 13.77 17.53
C TRP A 103 -11.96 13.94 17.92
N GLY A 104 -12.66 12.85 18.25
CA GLY A 104 -14.08 12.90 18.65
C GLY A 104 -15.03 13.29 17.51
N PRO A 105 -16.29 13.56 17.80
CA PRO A 105 -17.26 14.05 16.82
C PRO A 105 -16.96 15.51 16.47
N ILE A 106 -16.31 15.73 15.35
CA ILE A 106 -16.06 17.07 14.84
C ILE A 106 -17.33 17.55 14.14
N LYS A 107 -17.96 18.62 14.67
CA LYS A 107 -19.35 19.07 14.39
C LYS A 107 -19.68 19.33 12.90
N HIS A 108 -18.70 19.42 12.01
CA HIS A 108 -18.91 19.76 10.60
C HIS A 108 -18.21 18.81 9.62
N VAL A 109 -17.46 17.82 10.10
CA VAL A 109 -16.75 16.89 9.22
C VAL A 109 -17.62 15.67 8.95
N VAL A 110 -18.08 15.55 7.73
CA VAL A 110 -18.70 14.32 7.26
C VAL A 110 -17.60 13.28 7.09
N PHE A 111 -17.46 12.37 8.04
CA PHE A 111 -16.65 11.19 7.85
C PHE A 111 -17.30 10.31 6.80
N LEU A 112 -16.81 10.37 5.59
CA LEU A 112 -17.30 9.55 4.50
C LEU A 112 -16.70 8.16 4.58
N PHE A 113 -17.56 7.18 4.41
CA PHE A 113 -17.21 5.78 4.45
C PHE A 113 -16.70 5.29 3.10
N PHE A 114 -15.75 4.36 3.17
CA PHE A 114 -15.43 3.39 2.14
C PHE A 114 -15.27 3.93 0.73
N PHE A 115 -14.10 4.47 0.48
CA PHE A 115 -13.53 4.27 -0.84
C PHE A 115 -12.75 2.97 -0.79
N ASN A 116 -13.33 1.92 -1.30
CA ASN A 116 -12.54 0.79 -1.72
C ASN A 116 -11.61 1.32 -2.80
N THR A 117 -10.31 1.36 -2.53
CA THR A 117 -9.31 1.73 -3.54
C THR A 117 -9.56 0.89 -4.77
N GLY A 118 -9.88 1.51 -5.89
CA GLY A 118 -10.08 0.82 -7.15
C GLY A 118 -8.76 0.27 -7.66
N ILE A 119 -8.74 -0.99 -8.00
CA ILE A 119 -7.54 -1.65 -8.50
C ILE A 119 -7.66 -1.82 -10.02
N ARG A 120 -6.57 -1.51 -10.69
CA ARG A 120 -6.38 -1.79 -12.11
C ARG A 120 -4.94 -2.20 -12.33
N THR A 121 -4.72 -3.44 -12.69
CA THR A 121 -3.41 -3.96 -13.01
C THR A 121 -3.21 -4.03 -14.52
N THR A 122 -2.00 -3.70 -14.98
CA THR A 122 -1.61 -3.69 -16.39
C THR A 122 -0.23 -4.35 -16.51
N PRO A 123 -0.14 -5.69 -16.49
CA PRO A 123 1.15 -6.37 -16.66
C PRO A 123 1.76 -6.06 -18.02
N SER A 124 3.06 -5.71 -18.04
CA SER A 124 3.82 -5.47 -19.25
C SER A 124 3.92 -6.75 -20.08
N GLU A 125 3.55 -6.68 -21.36
CA GLU A 125 3.65 -7.80 -22.30
C GLU A 125 5.10 -8.06 -22.73
N THR A 126 5.99 -7.06 -22.60
CA THR A 126 7.40 -7.14 -22.98
C THR A 126 8.31 -7.51 -21.80
N PHE A 127 7.74 -7.76 -20.63
CA PHE A 127 8.51 -8.12 -19.43
C PHE A 127 9.20 -9.47 -19.58
N ASP A 128 10.52 -9.49 -19.43
CA ASP A 128 11.34 -10.70 -19.50
C ASP A 128 11.63 -11.24 -18.10
N TRP A 129 10.92 -12.29 -17.70
CA TRP A 129 11.09 -12.96 -16.43
C TRP A 129 12.48 -13.56 -16.22
N TYR A 130 13.06 -14.15 -17.24
CA TYR A 130 14.38 -14.75 -17.13
C TYR A 130 15.46 -13.70 -16.92
N ARG A 131 15.40 -12.61 -17.66
CA ARG A 131 16.27 -11.46 -17.45
C ARG A 131 16.07 -10.83 -16.06
N PHE A 132 14.86 -10.76 -15.57
CA PHE A 132 14.56 -10.30 -14.20
C PHE A 132 15.25 -11.19 -13.16
N LEU A 133 15.17 -12.52 -13.28
CA LEU A 133 15.82 -13.46 -12.38
C LEU A 133 17.34 -13.36 -12.45
N GLN A 134 17.91 -13.26 -13.66
CA GLN A 134 19.35 -13.07 -13.86
C GLN A 134 19.86 -11.79 -13.20
N ASN A 135 19.15 -10.68 -13.34
CA ASN A 135 19.49 -9.40 -12.70
C ASN A 135 19.40 -9.46 -11.16
N ALA A 136 18.66 -10.41 -10.64
CA ALA A 136 18.50 -10.68 -9.22
C ALA A 136 19.48 -11.74 -8.67
N ASP A 137 20.39 -12.26 -9.51
CA ASP A 137 21.26 -13.39 -9.19
C ASP A 137 20.49 -14.63 -8.71
N ILE A 138 19.29 -14.86 -9.28
CA ILE A 138 18.46 -16.05 -8.99
C ILE A 138 18.69 -17.08 -10.08
N PRO A 139 19.19 -18.29 -9.75
CA PRO A 139 19.42 -19.35 -10.74
C PRO A 139 18.12 -19.76 -11.44
N THR A 140 18.19 -19.92 -12.76
CA THR A 140 17.03 -20.27 -13.59
C THR A 140 16.94 -21.76 -13.96
N ASP A 141 17.93 -22.55 -13.58
CA ASP A 141 18.11 -23.97 -13.91
C ASP A 141 17.50 -24.93 -12.86
N THR A 142 16.98 -24.40 -11.77
CA THR A 142 16.30 -25.19 -10.72
C THR A 142 14.87 -25.48 -11.14
N GLY A 143 14.54 -26.73 -11.41
CA GLY A 143 13.31 -27.21 -12.06
C GLY A 143 11.96 -26.85 -11.40
N SER A 144 11.93 -26.27 -10.20
CA SER A 144 10.69 -25.85 -9.52
C SER A 144 10.90 -24.56 -8.70
N LEU A 145 11.44 -23.53 -9.34
CA LEU A 145 11.73 -22.25 -8.70
C LEU A 145 10.47 -21.62 -8.04
N ARG A 146 10.59 -21.23 -6.78
CA ARG A 146 9.56 -20.54 -6.01
C ARG A 146 10.07 -19.16 -5.56
N VAL A 147 9.70 -18.13 -6.31
CA VAL A 147 10.07 -16.75 -6.00
C VAL A 147 8.91 -16.07 -5.26
N PHE A 148 9.17 -15.62 -4.05
CA PHE A 148 8.27 -14.78 -3.28
C PHE A 148 8.68 -13.32 -3.49
N LEU A 149 7.72 -12.40 -3.65
CA LEU A 149 7.98 -10.98 -3.78
C LEU A 149 7.41 -10.20 -2.61
N LEU A 150 8.28 -9.50 -1.87
CA LEU A 150 7.91 -8.54 -0.85
C LEU A 150 8.02 -7.13 -1.43
N ILE A 151 6.86 -6.50 -1.66
CA ILE A 151 6.76 -5.22 -2.37
C ILE A 151 6.47 -4.12 -1.36
N CYS A 152 7.45 -3.25 -1.11
CA CYS A 152 7.29 -2.15 -0.16
C CYS A 152 8.34 -1.06 -0.33
N GLY A 153 7.99 0.18 -0.01
CA GLY A 153 9.01 1.22 0.21
C GLY A 153 9.88 0.87 1.43
N LEU A 154 11.20 1.00 1.29
CA LEU A 154 12.16 0.62 2.34
C LEU A 154 12.12 1.63 3.50
N ARG A 155 11.29 1.33 4.49
CA ARG A 155 11.11 2.07 5.75
C ARG A 155 10.67 1.14 6.87
N ARG A 156 10.96 1.49 8.12
CA ARG A 156 10.80 0.62 9.31
C ARG A 156 9.39 0.05 9.48
N VAL A 157 8.35 0.85 9.21
CA VAL A 157 6.95 0.40 9.34
C VAL A 157 6.58 -0.75 8.39
N LYS A 158 7.31 -0.91 7.27
CA LYS A 158 7.10 -2.00 6.30
C LYS A 158 7.82 -3.29 6.70
N ASP A 159 8.77 -3.21 7.62
CA ASP A 159 9.50 -4.32 8.23
C ASP A 159 9.98 -5.39 7.22
N PRO A 160 10.68 -5.00 6.13
CA PRO A 160 11.10 -5.93 5.09
C PRO A 160 12.10 -6.98 5.60
N LEU A 161 12.70 -6.76 6.76
CA LEU A 161 13.66 -7.68 7.37
C LEU A 161 13.01 -8.78 8.22
N TYR A 162 11.70 -8.69 8.51
CA TYR A 162 10.98 -9.60 9.40
C TYR A 162 11.10 -11.08 9.02
N LEU A 163 11.17 -11.37 7.72
CA LEU A 163 11.21 -12.74 7.21
C LEU A 163 12.60 -13.17 6.71
N VAL A 164 13.61 -12.29 6.73
CA VAL A 164 14.91 -12.54 6.09
C VAL A 164 15.60 -13.76 6.68
N ASP A 165 15.67 -13.89 8.01
CA ASP A 165 16.38 -14.99 8.65
C ASP A 165 15.70 -16.34 8.40
N VAL A 166 14.37 -16.38 8.51
CA VAL A 166 13.62 -17.63 8.28
C VAL A 166 13.65 -18.06 6.82
N PHE A 167 13.67 -17.09 5.88
CA PHE A 167 13.86 -17.37 4.46
C PHE A 167 15.26 -17.92 4.16
N SER A 168 16.29 -17.31 4.74
CA SER A 168 17.66 -17.76 4.57
C SER A 168 17.86 -19.20 5.08
N ASP A 169 17.28 -19.53 6.23
CA ASP A 169 17.32 -20.88 6.78
C ASP A 169 16.47 -21.88 5.98
N TRP A 170 15.40 -21.42 5.37
CA TRP A 170 14.61 -22.25 4.47
C TRP A 170 15.34 -22.51 3.16
N HIS A 171 15.90 -21.47 2.54
CA HIS A 171 16.68 -21.59 1.30
C HIS A 171 17.87 -22.57 1.43
N LYS A 172 18.58 -22.56 2.56
CA LYS A 172 19.65 -23.55 2.82
C LYS A 172 19.18 -24.99 2.76
N LYS A 173 17.90 -25.25 3.08
CA LYS A 173 17.28 -26.60 3.05
C LYS A 173 16.61 -26.89 1.71
N ASP A 174 16.15 -25.86 1.03
CA ASP A 174 15.46 -25.90 -0.26
C ASP A 174 15.92 -24.73 -1.14
N PRO A 175 16.99 -24.93 -1.94
CA PRO A 175 17.56 -23.88 -2.78
C PRO A 175 16.62 -23.36 -3.88
N SER A 176 15.46 -23.99 -4.09
CA SER A 176 14.47 -23.50 -5.08
C SER A 176 13.65 -22.32 -4.57
N VAL A 177 13.72 -21.99 -3.28
CA VAL A 177 12.92 -20.94 -2.64
C VAL A 177 13.71 -19.65 -2.51
N HIS A 178 13.19 -18.56 -3.06
CA HIS A 178 13.82 -17.24 -3.03
C HIS A 178 12.85 -16.15 -2.58
N LEU A 179 13.37 -15.14 -1.87
CA LEU A 179 12.66 -13.92 -1.52
C LEU A 179 13.27 -12.71 -2.26
N GLY A 180 12.49 -12.04 -3.08
CA GLY A 180 12.82 -10.76 -3.67
C GLY A 180 12.17 -9.62 -2.90
N ILE A 181 12.95 -8.67 -2.38
CA ILE A 181 12.47 -7.44 -1.75
C ILE A 181 12.60 -6.32 -2.77
N ILE A 182 11.48 -5.63 -3.10
CA ILE A 182 11.45 -4.61 -4.14
C ILE A 182 10.68 -3.37 -3.70
N GLY A 183 11.23 -2.20 -3.99
CA GLY A 183 10.59 -0.91 -3.79
C GLY A 183 11.58 0.23 -3.52
N PRO A 184 11.08 1.47 -3.49
CA PRO A 184 11.90 2.66 -3.38
C PRO A 184 12.60 2.79 -2.02
N ALA A 185 13.80 3.38 -2.05
CA ALA A 185 14.58 3.74 -0.88
C ALA A 185 13.99 4.99 -0.19
N VAL A 186 12.94 4.80 0.61
CA VAL A 186 12.21 5.91 1.27
C VAL A 186 12.99 6.46 2.47
N ASP A 187 13.67 5.59 3.23
CA ASP A 187 14.54 5.94 4.36
C ASP A 187 15.98 5.50 4.02
N PRO A 188 16.89 6.43 3.72
CA PRO A 188 18.25 6.10 3.30
C PRO A 188 19.06 5.32 4.35
N LEU A 189 18.91 5.66 5.63
CA LEU A 189 19.63 4.96 6.71
C LEU A 189 19.12 3.53 6.84
N PHE A 190 17.82 3.37 6.90
CA PHE A 190 17.21 2.05 6.98
C PHE A 190 17.46 1.22 5.71
N THR A 191 17.48 1.86 4.53
CA THR A 191 17.85 1.19 3.27
C THR A 191 19.25 0.59 3.33
N SER A 192 20.21 1.28 3.96
CA SER A 192 21.57 0.76 4.16
C SER A 192 21.58 -0.46 5.09
N GLU A 193 20.81 -0.43 6.18
CA GLU A 193 20.61 -1.59 7.06
C GLU A 193 20.05 -2.81 6.30
N VAL A 194 19.02 -2.57 5.44
CA VAL A 194 18.41 -3.63 4.62
C VAL A 194 19.44 -4.23 3.66
N LYS A 195 20.21 -3.41 2.96
CA LYS A 195 21.28 -3.87 2.04
C LYS A 195 22.29 -4.76 2.75
N GLU A 196 22.79 -4.34 3.90
CA GLU A 196 23.77 -5.10 4.67
C GLU A 196 23.22 -6.43 5.20
N LYS A 197 21.97 -6.45 5.64
CA LYS A 197 21.33 -7.68 6.12
C LYS A 197 21.08 -8.66 4.97
N VAL A 198 20.51 -8.20 3.86
CA VAL A 198 20.20 -9.02 2.67
C VAL A 198 21.48 -9.60 2.07
N LYS A 199 22.57 -8.84 1.99
CA LYS A 199 23.87 -9.31 1.47
C LYS A 199 24.40 -10.55 2.20
N ARG A 200 24.01 -10.76 3.46
CA ARG A 200 24.45 -11.90 4.30
C ARG A 200 23.44 -13.04 4.32
N ALA A 201 22.28 -12.88 3.68
CA ALA A 201 21.19 -13.82 3.74
C ALA A 201 21.08 -14.61 2.43
N SER A 202 21.34 -15.91 2.48
CA SER A 202 21.21 -16.79 1.31
C SER A 202 19.76 -16.85 0.83
N GLY A 203 19.52 -16.76 -0.50
CA GLY A 203 18.19 -16.86 -1.08
C GLY A 203 17.29 -15.63 -0.88
N VAL A 204 17.86 -14.53 -0.33
CA VAL A 204 17.16 -13.25 -0.19
C VAL A 204 17.84 -12.20 -1.07
N HIS A 205 17.08 -11.48 -1.86
CA HIS A 205 17.57 -10.57 -2.88
C HIS A 205 16.92 -9.20 -2.73
N LEU A 206 17.72 -8.12 -2.77
CA LEU A 206 17.21 -6.77 -2.87
C LEU A 206 17.17 -6.37 -4.34
N LEU A 207 15.97 -6.23 -4.89
CA LEU A 207 15.74 -5.96 -6.29
C LEU A 207 15.70 -4.45 -6.57
N GLN A 208 16.03 -4.09 -7.81
CA GLN A 208 15.90 -2.71 -8.26
C GLN A 208 14.43 -2.32 -8.41
N GLU A 209 14.12 -1.07 -8.13
CA GLU A 209 12.82 -0.48 -8.45
C GLU A 209 12.57 -0.54 -9.96
N MET A 210 11.35 -0.81 -10.36
CA MET A 210 10.94 -0.96 -11.74
C MET A 210 9.62 -0.24 -12.03
N PRO A 211 9.29 0.02 -13.31
CA PRO A 211 7.99 0.53 -13.71
C PRO A 211 6.84 -0.34 -13.19
N GLN A 212 5.69 0.27 -12.91
CA GLN A 212 4.53 -0.40 -12.34
C GLN A 212 4.03 -1.58 -13.20
N ASP A 213 4.05 -1.42 -14.51
CA ASP A 213 3.59 -2.47 -15.44
C ASP A 213 4.53 -3.69 -15.44
N ASP A 214 5.84 -3.47 -15.30
CA ASP A 214 6.83 -4.54 -15.14
C ASP A 214 6.70 -5.20 -13.76
N LEU A 215 6.42 -4.41 -12.71
CA LEU A 215 6.13 -4.94 -11.37
C LEU A 215 4.89 -5.83 -11.39
N HIS A 216 3.82 -5.42 -12.06
CA HIS A 216 2.63 -6.26 -12.25
C HIS A 216 2.95 -7.56 -12.99
N ALA A 217 3.80 -7.50 -14.01
CA ALA A 217 4.22 -8.70 -14.73
C ALA A 217 5.08 -9.63 -13.85
N ALA A 218 5.98 -9.07 -13.03
CA ALA A 218 6.76 -9.84 -12.05
C ALA A 218 5.85 -10.48 -10.99
N MET A 219 4.88 -9.74 -10.45
CA MET A 219 3.89 -10.25 -9.50
C MET A 219 3.10 -11.43 -10.08
N LYS A 220 2.64 -11.32 -11.31
CA LYS A 220 1.88 -12.38 -12.00
C LYS A 220 2.70 -13.66 -12.23
N ARG A 221 4.01 -13.55 -12.24
CA ARG A 221 4.94 -14.66 -12.47
C ARG A 221 5.54 -15.24 -11.19
N CYS A 222 5.55 -14.50 -10.11
CA CYS A 222 6.06 -15.00 -8.83
C CYS A 222 5.14 -16.07 -8.23
N PHE A 223 5.66 -16.83 -7.26
CA PHE A 223 4.87 -17.82 -6.55
C PHE A 223 3.84 -17.18 -5.62
N ALA A 224 4.25 -16.16 -4.88
CA ALA A 224 3.35 -15.42 -4.00
C ALA A 224 3.88 -14.01 -3.69
N VAL A 225 2.98 -13.08 -3.41
CA VAL A 225 3.30 -11.76 -2.86
C VAL A 225 3.22 -11.80 -1.34
N VAL A 226 4.20 -11.18 -0.70
CA VAL A 226 4.36 -11.16 0.75
C VAL A 226 4.21 -9.73 1.30
N ASN A 227 3.53 -9.59 2.43
CA ASN A 227 3.47 -8.35 3.20
C ASN A 227 3.86 -8.62 4.66
N SER A 228 4.94 -7.98 5.12
CA SER A 228 5.48 -8.10 6.49
C SER A 228 5.25 -6.88 7.36
N SER A 229 4.50 -5.89 6.90
CA SER A 229 4.31 -4.59 7.55
C SER A 229 3.84 -4.70 9.00
N ILE A 230 4.33 -3.78 9.84
CA ILE A 230 3.87 -3.62 11.23
C ILE A 230 2.51 -2.92 11.24
N SER A 231 2.29 -2.01 10.31
CA SER A 231 1.04 -1.25 10.18
C SER A 231 0.72 -0.97 8.71
N GLU A 232 -0.54 -1.11 8.36
CA GLU A 232 -1.11 -0.77 7.05
C GLU A 232 -2.47 -0.08 7.22
N GLY A 233 -2.75 0.88 6.33
CA GLY A 233 -4.11 1.38 6.16
C GLY A 233 -4.88 0.47 5.19
N MET A 234 -4.38 0.40 3.95
CA MET A 234 -4.82 -0.52 2.90
C MET A 234 -3.63 -0.76 1.96
N SER A 235 -3.21 -2.00 1.81
CA SER A 235 -2.05 -2.34 0.99
C SER A 235 -2.45 -2.51 -0.48
N ALA A 236 -2.00 -1.60 -1.34
CA ALA A 236 -2.21 -1.71 -2.79
C ALA A 236 -1.58 -2.99 -3.34
N ALA A 237 -0.36 -3.33 -2.92
CA ALA A 237 0.35 -4.53 -3.39
C ALA A 237 -0.42 -5.84 -3.09
N ILE A 238 -1.15 -5.91 -1.97
CA ILE A 238 -2.02 -7.05 -1.66
C ILE A 238 -3.16 -7.12 -2.68
N LEU A 239 -3.85 -6.01 -2.91
CA LEU A 239 -4.99 -5.95 -3.82
C LEU A 239 -4.58 -6.17 -5.28
N GLU A 240 -3.44 -5.63 -5.69
CA GLU A 240 -2.85 -5.86 -7.02
C GLU A 240 -2.49 -7.33 -7.23
N ALA A 241 -1.90 -7.99 -6.24
CA ALA A 241 -1.62 -9.43 -6.30
C ALA A 241 -2.90 -10.26 -6.45
N MET A 242 -3.95 -9.93 -5.69
CA MET A 242 -5.25 -10.59 -5.80
C MET A 242 -5.88 -10.42 -7.19
N ASP A 243 -5.76 -9.22 -7.79
CA ASP A 243 -6.27 -8.93 -9.14
C ASP A 243 -5.46 -9.68 -10.22
N LEU A 244 -4.17 -9.92 -9.97
CA LEU A 244 -3.24 -10.62 -10.86
C LEU A 244 -3.27 -12.16 -10.74
N ASP A 245 -4.22 -12.72 -10.01
CA ASP A 245 -4.30 -14.15 -9.73
C ASP A 245 -3.03 -14.69 -9.01
N THR A 246 -2.45 -13.89 -8.13
CA THR A 246 -1.24 -14.25 -7.38
C THR A 246 -1.57 -14.47 -5.91
N PRO A 247 -1.15 -15.59 -5.30
CA PRO A 247 -1.35 -15.83 -3.88
C PRO A 247 -0.73 -14.75 -3.01
N VAL A 248 -1.38 -14.45 -1.88
CA VAL A 248 -0.90 -13.46 -0.91
C VAL A 248 -0.70 -14.11 0.45
N LEU A 249 0.50 -13.89 1.03
CA LEU A 249 0.80 -14.17 2.43
C LEU A 249 1.11 -12.87 3.15
N ALA A 250 0.33 -12.51 4.15
CA ALA A 250 0.49 -11.23 4.85
C ALA A 250 0.55 -11.42 6.36
N ARG A 251 1.33 -10.53 7.02
CA ARG A 251 1.37 -10.48 8.48
C ARG A 251 -0.03 -10.18 9.02
N ASN A 252 -0.43 -10.91 10.07
CA ASN A 252 -1.73 -10.74 10.70
C ASN A 252 -1.78 -9.46 11.54
N ILE A 253 -2.06 -8.36 10.85
CA ILE A 253 -2.28 -7.03 11.43
C ILE A 253 -3.66 -6.51 11.01
N PRO A 254 -4.26 -5.57 11.76
CA PRO A 254 -5.62 -5.09 11.47
C PRO A 254 -5.83 -4.61 10.03
N GLY A 255 -4.85 -3.90 9.44
CA GLY A 255 -4.94 -3.41 8.06
C GLY A 255 -4.98 -4.54 7.03
N ASN A 256 -4.16 -5.57 7.19
CA ASN A 256 -4.13 -6.73 6.30
C ASN A 256 -5.37 -7.63 6.50
N ALA A 257 -5.78 -7.85 7.75
CA ALA A 257 -6.97 -8.64 8.08
C ALA A 257 -8.30 -7.97 7.63
N ALA A 258 -8.28 -6.67 7.37
CA ALA A 258 -9.42 -5.97 6.77
C ALA A 258 -9.63 -6.31 5.28
N ILE A 259 -8.56 -6.76 4.59
CA ILE A 259 -8.57 -7.11 3.16
C ILE A 259 -8.61 -8.64 2.98
N ILE A 260 -7.83 -9.36 3.79
CA ILE A 260 -7.62 -10.80 3.65
C ILE A 260 -8.47 -11.56 4.66
N LYS A 261 -9.29 -12.46 4.15
CA LYS A 261 -9.89 -13.54 4.94
C LYS A 261 -8.96 -14.75 4.90
N HIS A 262 -8.42 -15.11 6.08
CA HIS A 262 -7.45 -16.20 6.21
C HIS A 262 -7.99 -17.52 5.65
N LYS A 263 -7.20 -18.15 4.76
CA LYS A 263 -7.54 -19.39 4.01
C LYS A 263 -8.70 -19.27 3.01
N GLU A 264 -9.29 -18.07 2.85
CA GLU A 264 -10.31 -17.84 1.83
C GLU A 264 -9.79 -16.99 0.68
N THR A 265 -9.19 -15.82 0.99
CA THR A 265 -8.71 -14.87 -0.02
C THR A 265 -7.21 -14.59 0.10
N GLY A 266 -6.52 -15.31 0.97
CA GLY A 266 -5.09 -15.22 1.23
C GLY A 266 -4.74 -15.87 2.54
N LEU A 267 -3.47 -15.83 2.91
CA LEU A 267 -2.96 -16.43 4.13
C LEU A 267 -2.43 -15.37 5.08
N LEU A 268 -2.88 -15.36 6.33
CA LEU A 268 -2.40 -14.47 7.38
C LEU A 268 -1.48 -15.27 8.32
N PHE A 269 -0.28 -14.72 8.61
CA PHE A 269 0.68 -15.31 9.52
C PHE A 269 0.98 -14.36 10.69
N SER A 270 1.18 -14.90 11.89
CA SER A 270 1.45 -14.14 13.12
C SER A 270 2.93 -14.08 13.47
N ASN A 271 3.74 -14.98 12.94
CA ASN A 271 5.19 -15.04 13.15
C ASN A 271 5.90 -15.66 11.94
N PRO A 272 7.24 -15.50 11.83
CA PRO A 272 8.01 -16.02 10.70
C PRO A 272 7.96 -17.55 10.52
N GLN A 273 7.83 -18.32 11.59
CA GLN A 273 7.75 -19.77 11.52
C GLN A 273 6.41 -20.21 10.92
N GLU A 274 5.32 -19.58 11.33
CA GLU A 274 3.98 -19.83 10.75
C GLU A 274 3.94 -19.44 9.27
N PHE A 275 4.63 -18.37 8.87
CA PHE A 275 4.79 -18.02 7.45
C PHE A 275 5.35 -19.20 6.64
N VAL A 276 6.42 -19.85 7.11
CA VAL A 276 7.02 -21.00 6.40
C VAL A 276 6.05 -22.19 6.35
N VAL A 277 5.35 -22.47 7.44
CA VAL A 277 4.35 -23.56 7.47
C VAL A 277 3.24 -23.32 6.45
N LEU A 278 2.67 -22.12 6.44
CA LEU A 278 1.60 -21.75 5.51
C LEU A 278 2.08 -21.75 4.05
N SER A 279 3.30 -21.26 3.80
CA SER A 279 3.91 -21.28 2.47
C SER A 279 4.09 -22.70 1.95
N LYS A 280 4.60 -23.63 2.78
CA LYS A 280 4.74 -25.04 2.43
C LYS A 280 3.40 -25.72 2.19
N SER A 281 2.38 -25.40 3.00
CA SER A 281 1.01 -25.89 2.78
C SER A 281 0.49 -25.46 1.41
N LEU A 282 0.68 -24.18 1.06
CA LEU A 282 0.26 -23.64 -0.23
C LEU A 282 1.01 -24.30 -1.41
N MET A 283 2.34 -24.53 -1.27
CA MET A 283 3.16 -25.20 -2.28
C MET A 283 2.73 -26.65 -2.55
N ASN A 284 2.23 -27.33 -1.53
CA ASN A 284 1.87 -28.76 -1.58
C ASN A 284 0.38 -29.00 -1.88
N ASP A 285 -0.43 -27.94 -1.91
CA ASP A 285 -1.88 -28.05 -2.18
C ASP A 285 -2.31 -27.10 -3.32
N PRO A 286 -2.17 -27.52 -4.59
CA PRO A 286 -2.58 -26.72 -5.74
C PRO A 286 -4.10 -26.45 -5.82
N ILE A 287 -4.92 -27.24 -5.10
CA ILE A 287 -6.37 -27.03 -5.05
C ILE A 287 -6.64 -25.82 -4.14
N MET A 288 -6.07 -25.82 -2.94
CA MET A 288 -6.16 -24.69 -2.01
C MET A 288 -5.62 -23.40 -2.63
N GLU A 289 -4.46 -23.45 -3.32
CA GLU A 289 -3.91 -22.31 -4.04
C GLU A 289 -4.92 -21.72 -5.01
N ARG A 290 -5.50 -22.54 -5.88
CA ARG A 290 -6.46 -22.15 -6.90
C ARG A 290 -7.74 -21.55 -6.31
N GLU A 291 -8.25 -22.16 -5.24
CA GLU A 291 -9.43 -21.65 -4.55
C GLU A 291 -9.21 -20.29 -3.91
N ILE A 292 -8.08 -20.11 -3.22
CA ILE A 292 -7.70 -18.85 -2.57
C ILE A 292 -7.59 -17.74 -3.62
N VAL A 293 -6.87 -17.99 -4.70
CA VAL A 293 -6.64 -17.01 -5.78
C VAL A 293 -7.95 -16.61 -6.45
N THR A 294 -8.82 -17.58 -6.77
CA THR A 294 -10.13 -17.30 -7.39
C THR A 294 -11.01 -16.43 -6.47
N LYS A 295 -11.12 -16.79 -5.19
CA LYS A 295 -11.90 -16.03 -4.21
C LYS A 295 -11.31 -14.63 -3.97
N ALA A 296 -9.98 -14.51 -3.97
CA ALA A 296 -9.27 -13.25 -3.83
C ALA A 296 -9.60 -12.30 -4.98
N LYS A 297 -9.51 -12.78 -6.22
CA LYS A 297 -9.86 -12.01 -7.42
C LYS A 297 -11.32 -11.57 -7.43
N ASP A 298 -12.24 -12.46 -7.08
CA ASP A 298 -13.66 -12.12 -6.97
C ASP A 298 -13.91 -11.06 -5.90
N HIS A 299 -13.18 -11.13 -4.78
CA HIS A 299 -13.23 -10.12 -3.73
C HIS A 299 -12.81 -8.75 -4.26
N VAL A 300 -11.68 -8.67 -4.99
CA VAL A 300 -11.20 -7.40 -5.58
C VAL A 300 -12.20 -6.86 -6.59
N LYS A 301 -12.69 -7.68 -7.51
CA LYS A 301 -13.69 -7.27 -8.51
C LYS A 301 -14.94 -6.71 -7.86
N LYS A 302 -15.41 -7.34 -6.78
CA LYS A 302 -16.64 -6.95 -6.08
C LYS A 302 -16.47 -5.70 -5.23
N HIS A 303 -15.32 -5.55 -4.55
CA HIS A 303 -15.14 -4.52 -3.53
C HIS A 303 -14.14 -3.43 -3.90
N HIS A 304 -13.30 -3.64 -4.90
CA HIS A 304 -12.23 -2.71 -5.30
C HIS A 304 -12.33 -2.31 -6.78
N SER A 305 -13.57 -2.10 -7.26
CA SER A 305 -13.83 -1.70 -8.63
C SER A 305 -13.31 -0.29 -8.92
N TRP A 306 -12.50 -0.16 -9.96
CA TRP A 306 -12.01 1.11 -10.47
C TRP A 306 -13.13 2.10 -10.82
N GLU A 307 -14.26 1.61 -11.34
CA GLU A 307 -15.41 2.44 -11.66
C GLU A 307 -16.16 2.93 -10.43
N SER A 308 -16.25 2.09 -9.40
CA SER A 308 -16.84 2.47 -8.12
C SER A 308 -16.02 3.55 -7.46
N GLU A 309 -14.70 3.43 -7.48
CA GLU A 309 -13.79 4.46 -6.99
C GLU A 309 -13.97 5.76 -7.77
N ARG A 310 -14.03 5.70 -9.11
CA ARG A 310 -14.25 6.88 -9.95
C ARG A 310 -15.52 7.63 -9.55
N LYS A 311 -16.65 6.93 -9.45
CA LYS A 311 -17.92 7.53 -9.02
C LYS A 311 -17.83 8.15 -7.63
N ALA A 312 -17.13 7.49 -6.75
CA ALA A 312 -16.93 7.94 -5.39
C ALA A 312 -16.14 9.26 -5.34
N TYR A 313 -15.00 9.38 -6.06
CA TYR A 313 -14.24 10.63 -6.15
C TYR A 313 -15.02 11.75 -6.84
N GLN A 314 -15.78 11.45 -7.88
CA GLN A 314 -16.67 12.43 -8.52
C GLN A 314 -17.70 12.99 -7.53
N ASN A 315 -18.35 12.12 -6.77
CA ASN A 315 -19.31 12.53 -5.73
C ASN A 315 -18.66 13.31 -4.58
N LEU A 316 -17.40 13.04 -4.27
CA LEU A 316 -16.66 13.79 -3.25
C LEU A 316 -16.42 15.24 -3.65
N VAL A 317 -15.94 15.45 -4.87
CA VAL A 317 -15.63 16.80 -5.36
C VAL A 317 -16.89 17.67 -5.41
N LEU A 318 -18.06 17.08 -5.66
CA LEU A 318 -19.34 17.80 -5.58
C LEU A 318 -19.72 18.30 -4.18
N ARG A 319 -18.99 17.87 -3.13
CA ARG A 319 -19.19 18.31 -1.74
C ARG A 319 -18.24 19.44 -1.34
N LEU A 320 -17.28 19.76 -2.18
CA LEU A 320 -16.37 20.88 -2.04
C LEU A 320 -17.00 22.17 -2.59
#